data_7e8c25ffe4e2741c99c7a109fd3d4e15
#
_entry.id   7e8c25ffe4e2741c99c7a109fd3d4e15
#
_cell.length_a   1.000
_cell.length_b   1.000
_cell.length_c   1.000
_cell.angle_alpha   90.00
_cell.angle_beta   90.00
_cell.angle_gamma   90.00
#
_symmetry.space_group_name_H-M   'P 1'
#
loop_
_entity.id
_entity.type
_entity.pdbx_description
1 polymer ?
#
loop_
_entity_poly.entity_id
_entity_poly.type
_entity_poly.pdbx_seq_one_letter_code
_entity_poly.pdbx_strand_id
1 'polypeptide(L)'
;MKFALIGYPVAGSLSPRLFQAAYGGRYPYDLMEEPSFEVAWERFLAGYDGINVTAPFKLDAYARVSRLSADALLTGAVNLVTREGEETVGYNTDVEGVLGAVRETGLPVSEALIVGAGGAARAAAVAASRLGCRVTIANRTFAKAEALASALGCTAVSLADVPALTPDLVIYTIPGSSPVIPGLSGELLRRAVVLEAEYKHPALADIPCRAYIGGRRWLLWQAVAGYALFTGEQPDAEKMSAVL
;
A
#
# COMPACT_ATOMS: atom_id res chain seq x y z
N MET A 1 -25.77 -2.27 1.02
CA MET A 1 -24.41 -2.24 1.62
C MET A 1 -23.93 -0.81 1.67
N LYS A 2 -23.24 -0.43 2.74
CA LYS A 2 -22.71 0.92 2.98
C LYS A 2 -21.26 0.79 3.46
N PHE A 3 -20.37 1.64 2.94
CA PHE A 3 -18.93 1.57 3.20
C PHE A 3 -18.35 2.93 3.60
N ALA A 4 -17.15 2.93 4.17
CA ALA A 4 -16.47 4.16 4.53
C ALA A 4 -14.93 4.01 4.48
N LEU A 5 -14.25 5.16 4.53
CA LEU A 5 -12.84 5.25 4.90
C LEU A 5 -12.72 5.86 6.28
N ILE A 6 -12.01 5.19 7.19
CA ILE A 6 -11.66 5.74 8.51
C ILE A 6 -10.19 6.13 8.56
N GLY A 7 -9.89 7.25 9.22
CA GLY A 7 -8.54 7.77 9.42
C GLY A 7 -8.55 9.23 9.87
N TYR A 8 -7.35 9.81 10.07
CA TYR A 8 -7.23 11.21 10.47
C TYR A 8 -5.88 11.82 10.07
N PRO A 9 -5.86 12.86 9.22
CA PRO A 9 -6.98 13.42 8.44
C PRO A 9 -7.27 12.60 7.16
N VAL A 10 -8.53 12.61 6.67
CA VAL A 10 -8.92 11.91 5.44
C VAL A 10 -9.68 12.78 4.42
N ALA A 11 -9.95 14.05 4.72
CA ALA A 11 -10.71 14.96 3.86
C ALA A 11 -10.19 15.03 2.41
N GLY A 12 -8.89 14.85 2.19
CA GLY A 12 -8.27 14.87 0.85
C GLY A 12 -8.16 13.50 0.17
N SER A 13 -8.86 12.46 0.66
CA SER A 13 -8.77 11.10 0.09
C SER A 13 -9.48 10.98 -1.27
N LEU A 14 -8.86 10.25 -2.18
CA LEU A 14 -9.43 9.90 -3.49
C LEU A 14 -10.39 8.69 -3.41
N SER A 15 -10.45 7.98 -2.27
CA SER A 15 -11.24 6.75 -2.13
C SER A 15 -12.73 6.91 -2.48
N PRO A 16 -13.45 7.98 -2.08
CA PRO A 16 -14.86 8.13 -2.47
C PRO A 16 -15.06 8.23 -3.98
N ARG A 17 -14.16 8.97 -4.68
CA ARG A 17 -14.22 9.12 -6.14
C ARG A 17 -13.95 7.78 -6.84
N LEU A 18 -12.95 7.04 -6.36
CA LEU A 18 -12.63 5.71 -6.84
C LEU A 18 -13.79 4.74 -6.66
N PHE A 19 -14.41 4.74 -5.47
CA PHE A 19 -15.52 3.84 -5.17
C PHE A 19 -16.77 4.18 -6.00
N GLN A 20 -17.05 5.47 -6.17
CA GLN A 20 -18.12 5.93 -7.04
C GLN A 20 -17.88 5.50 -8.51
N ALA A 21 -16.66 5.64 -9.01
CA ALA A 21 -16.31 5.20 -10.36
C ALA A 21 -16.41 3.68 -10.53
N ALA A 22 -16.00 2.92 -9.50
CA ALA A 22 -16.02 1.46 -9.50
C ALA A 22 -17.41 0.86 -9.73
N TYR A 23 -18.45 1.50 -9.17
CA TYR A 23 -19.81 0.95 -9.14
C TYR A 23 -20.91 1.91 -9.63
N GLY A 24 -20.53 3.03 -10.25
CA GLY A 24 -21.49 4.01 -10.78
C GLY A 24 -22.36 4.66 -9.69
N GLY A 25 -21.85 4.77 -8.46
CA GLY A 25 -22.56 5.37 -7.33
C GLY A 25 -23.63 4.47 -6.69
N ARG A 26 -23.69 3.18 -7.04
CA ARG A 26 -24.70 2.24 -6.54
C ARG A 26 -24.63 2.03 -5.01
N TYR A 27 -23.44 2.14 -4.42
CA TYR A 27 -23.23 1.96 -3.00
C TYR A 27 -22.74 3.26 -2.34
N PRO A 28 -23.31 3.66 -1.20
CA PRO A 28 -22.79 4.77 -0.40
C PRO A 28 -21.38 4.48 0.12
N TYR A 29 -20.52 5.49 0.05
CA TYR A 29 -19.16 5.44 0.58
C TYR A 29 -18.81 6.77 1.25
N ASP A 30 -18.64 6.75 2.55
CA ASP A 30 -18.43 7.93 3.37
C ASP A 30 -16.94 8.15 3.72
N LEU A 31 -16.58 9.40 3.98
CA LEU A 31 -15.35 9.73 4.72
C LEU A 31 -15.70 9.88 6.20
N MET A 32 -15.11 9.05 7.03
CA MET A 32 -15.25 9.11 8.48
C MET A 32 -13.94 9.63 9.07
N GLU A 33 -13.80 10.97 9.03
CA GLU A 33 -12.68 11.66 9.65
C GLU A 33 -12.90 11.75 11.15
N GLU A 34 -12.11 11.01 11.91
CA GLU A 34 -12.27 10.88 13.34
C GLU A 34 -10.90 10.71 14.00
N PRO A 35 -10.51 11.54 14.99
CA PRO A 35 -9.20 11.43 15.63
C PRO A 35 -9.08 10.22 16.57
N SER A 36 -10.21 9.64 17.01
CA SER A 36 -10.24 8.46 17.88
C SER A 36 -10.60 7.21 17.09
N PHE A 37 -9.74 6.20 17.14
CA PHE A 37 -10.02 4.90 16.54
C PHE A 37 -11.27 4.25 17.14
N GLU A 38 -11.44 4.30 18.47
CA GLU A 38 -12.55 3.67 19.16
C GLU A 38 -13.91 4.26 18.70
N VAL A 39 -13.98 5.59 18.58
CA VAL A 39 -15.19 6.27 18.08
C VAL A 39 -15.47 5.89 16.63
N ALA A 40 -14.44 5.88 15.78
CA ALA A 40 -14.58 5.46 14.38
C ALA A 40 -15.04 3.99 14.27
N TRP A 41 -14.50 3.12 15.12
CA TRP A 41 -14.84 1.69 15.16
C TRP A 41 -16.29 1.45 15.61
N GLU A 42 -16.75 2.12 16.66
CA GLU A 42 -18.15 2.06 17.11
C GLU A 42 -19.12 2.52 16.01
N ARG A 43 -18.81 3.62 15.34
CA ARG A 43 -19.60 4.11 14.19
C ARG A 43 -19.61 3.12 13.03
N PHE A 44 -18.49 2.46 12.75
CA PHE A 44 -18.42 1.39 11.75
C PHE A 44 -19.38 0.27 12.12
N LEU A 45 -19.30 -0.26 13.35
CA LEU A 45 -20.16 -1.37 13.79
C LEU A 45 -21.65 -1.01 13.79
N ALA A 46 -21.98 0.26 14.04
CA ALA A 46 -23.35 0.73 14.09
C ALA A 46 -24.04 0.82 12.72
N GLY A 47 -23.31 0.95 11.60
CA GLY A 47 -24.01 1.27 10.36
C GLY A 47 -23.29 1.00 9.03
N TYR A 48 -22.18 0.25 9.03
CA TYR A 48 -21.42 -0.03 7.79
C TYR A 48 -21.15 -1.53 7.64
N ASP A 49 -21.12 -1.98 6.40
CA ASP A 49 -20.81 -3.38 6.03
C ASP A 49 -19.30 -3.60 5.88
N GLY A 50 -18.53 -2.55 5.66
CA GLY A 50 -17.09 -2.60 5.57
C GLY A 50 -16.46 -1.22 5.58
N ILE A 51 -15.17 -1.17 5.92
CA ILE A 51 -14.38 0.07 5.95
C ILE A 51 -12.99 -0.13 5.37
N ASN A 52 -12.51 0.88 4.65
CA ASN A 52 -11.08 1.07 4.47
C ASN A 52 -10.49 1.74 5.72
N VAL A 53 -9.26 1.39 6.05
CA VAL A 53 -8.53 1.94 7.18
C VAL A 53 -7.22 2.56 6.70
N THR A 54 -7.01 3.84 7.01
CA THR A 54 -5.76 4.53 6.69
C THR A 54 -5.07 5.04 7.96
N ALA A 55 -3.99 5.80 7.78
CA ALA A 55 -3.25 6.36 8.91
C ALA A 55 -4.17 7.19 9.83
N PRO A 56 -3.97 7.10 11.15
CA PRO A 56 -2.96 6.31 11.86
C PRO A 56 -3.42 4.88 12.26
N PHE A 57 -4.62 4.44 11.92
CA PHE A 57 -5.42 3.38 12.52
C PHE A 57 -5.16 1.94 12.03
N LYS A 58 -4.22 1.73 11.09
CA LYS A 58 -3.99 0.39 10.50
C LYS A 58 -3.54 -0.67 11.51
N LEU A 59 -2.81 -0.26 12.56
CA LEU A 59 -2.37 -1.16 13.65
C LEU A 59 -3.49 -1.41 14.66
N ASP A 60 -4.28 -0.40 14.96
CA ASP A 60 -5.43 -0.53 15.85
C ASP A 60 -6.46 -1.49 15.27
N ALA A 61 -6.76 -1.34 13.98
CA ALA A 61 -7.64 -2.26 13.25
C ALA A 61 -7.09 -3.69 13.22
N TYR A 62 -5.77 -3.86 13.04
CA TYR A 62 -5.12 -5.17 13.11
C TYR A 62 -5.34 -5.86 14.46
N ALA A 63 -5.24 -5.11 15.56
CA ALA A 63 -5.44 -5.63 16.91
C ALA A 63 -6.92 -5.88 17.25
N ARG A 64 -7.84 -5.25 16.51
CA ARG A 64 -9.27 -5.22 16.86
C ARG A 64 -10.15 -6.20 16.12
N VAL A 65 -9.80 -6.59 14.89
CA VAL A 65 -10.61 -7.51 14.08
C VAL A 65 -10.67 -8.92 14.66
N SER A 66 -11.76 -9.63 14.40
CA SER A 66 -11.95 -11.01 14.85
C SER A 66 -11.06 -12.01 14.11
N ARG A 67 -10.83 -11.77 12.81
CA ARG A 67 -10.00 -12.63 11.95
C ARG A 67 -9.10 -11.79 11.06
N LEU A 68 -7.95 -12.32 10.72
CA LEU A 68 -6.97 -11.70 9.82
C LEU A 68 -6.74 -12.54 8.58
N SER A 69 -6.69 -11.89 7.42
CA SER A 69 -6.23 -12.52 6.19
C SER A 69 -4.73 -12.83 6.25
N ALA A 70 -4.24 -13.70 5.36
CA ALA A 70 -2.81 -14.02 5.30
C ALA A 70 -1.93 -12.78 5.08
N ASP A 71 -2.38 -11.82 4.26
CA ASP A 71 -1.65 -10.59 4.01
C ASP A 71 -1.64 -9.65 5.21
N ALA A 72 -2.77 -9.55 5.92
CA ALA A 72 -2.82 -8.79 7.15
C ALA A 72 -1.87 -9.37 8.22
N LEU A 73 -1.82 -10.71 8.34
CA LEU A 73 -0.87 -11.39 9.24
C LEU A 73 0.59 -11.09 8.87
N LEU A 74 0.96 -11.24 7.59
CA LEU A 74 2.32 -11.00 7.12
C LEU A 74 2.74 -9.53 7.25
N THR A 75 1.82 -8.61 6.97
CA THR A 75 2.12 -7.18 7.04
C THR A 75 1.99 -6.59 8.45
N GLY A 76 1.32 -7.28 9.37
CA GLY A 76 1.06 -6.78 10.72
C GLY A 76 0.19 -5.51 10.72
N ALA A 77 -0.65 -5.31 9.69
CA ALA A 77 -1.48 -4.12 9.53
C ALA A 77 -2.73 -4.44 8.71
N VAL A 78 -3.82 -3.74 8.99
CA VAL A 78 -5.10 -3.85 8.29
C VAL A 78 -5.44 -2.52 7.61
N ASN A 79 -5.71 -2.54 6.30
CA ASN A 79 -6.18 -1.38 5.55
C ASN A 79 -7.62 -1.51 5.04
N LEU A 80 -8.26 -2.66 5.30
CA LEU A 80 -9.64 -2.94 4.92
C LEU A 80 -10.26 -3.92 5.91
N VAL A 81 -11.51 -3.67 6.32
CA VAL A 81 -12.29 -4.55 7.19
C VAL A 81 -13.65 -4.81 6.56
N THR A 82 -14.07 -6.07 6.51
CA THR A 82 -15.44 -6.47 6.17
C THR A 82 -16.17 -7.00 7.40
N ARG A 83 -17.50 -6.94 7.38
CA ARG A 83 -18.34 -7.59 8.37
C ARG A 83 -18.97 -8.86 7.81
N GLU A 84 -18.90 -9.93 8.60
CA GLU A 84 -19.53 -11.22 8.33
C GLU A 84 -20.42 -11.59 9.53
N GLY A 85 -21.63 -11.05 9.58
CA GLY A 85 -22.49 -11.13 10.75
C GLY A 85 -21.94 -10.28 11.91
N GLU A 86 -21.62 -10.92 13.02
CA GLU A 86 -21.00 -10.26 14.20
C GLU A 86 -19.46 -10.24 14.11
N GLU A 87 -18.86 -11.02 13.21
CA GLU A 87 -17.41 -11.07 13.04
C GLU A 87 -16.90 -9.97 12.11
N THR A 88 -15.65 -9.57 12.32
CA THR A 88 -14.92 -8.64 11.47
C THR A 88 -13.69 -9.33 10.89
N VAL A 89 -13.45 -9.19 9.59
CA VAL A 89 -12.29 -9.74 8.91
C VAL A 89 -11.39 -8.63 8.40
N GLY A 90 -10.13 -8.64 8.84
CA GLY A 90 -9.13 -7.65 8.44
C GLY A 90 -8.27 -8.12 7.29
N TYR A 91 -8.07 -7.23 6.31
CA TYR A 91 -7.25 -7.46 5.13
C TYR A 91 -6.17 -6.39 4.99
N ASN A 92 -5.14 -6.73 4.22
CA ASN A 92 -4.17 -5.75 3.75
C ASN A 92 -4.07 -5.80 2.22
N THR A 93 -4.81 -4.94 1.55
CA THR A 93 -4.85 -4.86 0.09
C THR A 93 -3.73 -4.02 -0.52
N ASP A 94 -2.87 -3.39 0.30
CA ASP A 94 -1.67 -2.71 -0.18
C ASP A 94 -0.72 -3.68 -0.90
N VAL A 95 -0.71 -4.96 -0.49
CA VAL A 95 0.07 -6.02 -1.17
C VAL A 95 -0.41 -6.20 -2.61
N GLU A 96 -1.74 -6.35 -2.81
CA GLU A 96 -2.32 -6.45 -4.15
C GLU A 96 -2.12 -5.15 -4.97
N GLY A 97 -2.09 -4.01 -4.28
CA GLY A 97 -1.77 -2.72 -4.88
C GLY A 97 -0.40 -2.70 -5.55
N VAL A 98 0.63 -3.18 -4.86
CA VAL A 98 1.99 -3.31 -5.40
C VAL A 98 2.05 -4.35 -6.51
N LEU A 99 1.48 -5.54 -6.28
CA LEU A 99 1.45 -6.63 -7.27
C LEU A 99 0.83 -6.18 -8.60
N GLY A 100 -0.35 -5.56 -8.53
CA GLY A 100 -1.06 -5.07 -9.72
C GLY A 100 -0.27 -3.99 -10.45
N ALA A 101 0.26 -3.01 -9.72
CA ALA A 101 1.02 -1.91 -10.30
C ALA A 101 2.32 -2.38 -11.00
N VAL A 102 3.05 -3.33 -10.42
CA VAL A 102 4.28 -3.87 -11.04
C VAL A 102 3.93 -4.76 -12.23
N ARG A 103 2.95 -5.66 -12.11
CA ARG A 103 2.53 -6.57 -13.20
C ARG A 103 2.04 -5.82 -14.44
N GLU A 104 1.40 -4.66 -14.24
CA GLU A 104 0.92 -3.83 -15.33
C GLU A 104 2.04 -3.36 -16.29
N THR A 105 3.28 -3.27 -15.82
CA THR A 105 4.42 -2.92 -16.69
C THR A 105 4.77 -4.02 -17.69
N GLY A 106 4.41 -5.26 -17.43
CA GLY A 106 4.83 -6.43 -18.22
C GLY A 106 6.33 -6.71 -18.15
N LEU A 107 7.10 -5.98 -17.34
CA LEU A 107 8.55 -6.10 -17.26
C LEU A 107 8.94 -7.18 -16.23
N PRO A 108 9.93 -8.05 -16.55
CA PRO A 108 10.45 -9.01 -15.59
C PRO A 108 11.25 -8.31 -14.50
N VAL A 109 11.08 -8.77 -13.25
CA VAL A 109 11.79 -8.32 -12.06
C VAL A 109 12.25 -9.51 -11.22
N SER A 110 13.41 -9.41 -10.58
CA SER A 110 14.01 -10.48 -9.79
C SER A 110 14.76 -9.99 -8.55
N GLU A 111 15.25 -8.75 -8.55
CA GLU A 111 16.02 -8.14 -7.47
C GLU A 111 15.30 -6.87 -7.01
N ALA A 112 14.65 -6.93 -5.86
CA ALA A 112 13.89 -5.80 -5.34
C ALA A 112 14.62 -5.07 -4.21
N LEU A 113 14.74 -3.75 -4.33
CA LEU A 113 15.16 -2.85 -3.27
C LEU A 113 13.93 -2.13 -2.72
N ILE A 114 13.61 -2.34 -1.45
CA ILE A 114 12.57 -1.62 -0.74
C ILE A 114 13.22 -0.51 0.08
N VAL A 115 12.82 0.73 -0.18
CA VAL A 115 13.32 1.90 0.55
C VAL A 115 12.27 2.36 1.54
N GLY A 116 12.57 2.19 2.83
CA GLY A 116 11.69 2.43 3.95
C GLY A 116 11.48 1.20 4.83
N ALA A 117 10.90 1.37 6.02
CA ALA A 117 10.60 0.28 6.95
C ALA A 117 9.27 0.49 7.70
N GLY A 118 8.34 1.23 7.10
CA GLY A 118 6.98 1.42 7.61
C GLY A 118 5.99 0.39 7.07
N GLY A 119 4.69 0.62 7.30
CA GLY A 119 3.63 -0.29 6.84
C GLY A 119 3.59 -0.46 5.32
N ALA A 120 3.82 0.61 4.54
CA ALA A 120 3.92 0.52 3.08
C ALA A 120 5.13 -0.32 2.64
N ALA A 121 6.30 -0.14 3.28
CA ALA A 121 7.48 -0.95 2.99
C ALA A 121 7.26 -2.43 3.29
N ARG A 122 6.52 -2.76 4.36
CA ARG A 122 6.17 -4.13 4.69
C ARG A 122 5.29 -4.77 3.62
N ALA A 123 4.24 -4.08 3.18
CA ALA A 123 3.39 -4.54 2.08
C ALA A 123 4.19 -4.70 0.77
N ALA A 124 5.07 -3.74 0.47
CA ALA A 124 5.95 -3.79 -0.69
C ALA A 124 6.90 -5.01 -0.66
N ALA A 125 7.50 -5.31 0.49
CA ALA A 125 8.39 -6.46 0.65
C ALA A 125 7.65 -7.80 0.46
N VAL A 126 6.44 -7.93 1.04
CA VAL A 126 5.58 -9.10 0.84
C VAL A 126 5.21 -9.25 -0.64
N ALA A 127 4.82 -8.17 -1.30
CA ALA A 127 4.47 -8.20 -2.71
C ALA A 127 5.66 -8.56 -3.59
N ALA A 128 6.84 -7.97 -3.37
CA ALA A 128 8.05 -8.27 -4.11
C ALA A 128 8.48 -9.75 -3.96
N SER A 129 8.36 -10.30 -2.75
CA SER A 129 8.60 -11.74 -2.53
C SER A 129 7.64 -12.61 -3.33
N ARG A 130 6.35 -12.23 -3.46
CA ARG A 130 5.36 -12.94 -4.28
C ARG A 130 5.58 -12.80 -5.79
N LEU A 131 6.26 -11.74 -6.21
CA LEU A 131 6.74 -11.61 -7.60
C LEU A 131 7.96 -12.51 -7.88
N GLY A 132 8.49 -13.21 -6.87
CA GLY A 132 9.67 -14.05 -6.98
C GLY A 132 10.99 -13.30 -6.84
N CYS A 133 10.95 -12.04 -6.38
CA CYS A 133 12.17 -11.24 -6.19
C CYS A 133 12.94 -11.66 -4.93
N ARG A 134 14.26 -11.59 -5.00
CA ARG A 134 15.09 -11.44 -3.81
C ARG A 134 14.93 -10.02 -3.27
N VAL A 135 14.51 -9.91 -2.02
CA VAL A 135 14.16 -8.62 -1.42
C VAL A 135 15.26 -8.11 -0.51
N THR A 136 15.70 -6.90 -0.79
CA THR A 136 16.63 -6.14 0.07
C THR A 136 15.91 -4.91 0.60
N ILE A 137 16.02 -4.66 1.91
CA ILE A 137 15.37 -3.54 2.59
C ILE A 137 16.42 -2.55 3.06
N ALA A 138 16.25 -1.28 2.73
CA ALA A 138 17.11 -0.19 3.17
C ALA A 138 16.27 0.88 3.88
N ASN A 139 16.77 1.39 5.01
CA ASN A 139 16.10 2.46 5.74
C ASN A 139 17.12 3.33 6.49
N ARG A 140 16.80 4.62 6.69
CA ARG A 140 17.64 5.55 7.44
C ARG A 140 18.04 5.02 8.83
N THR A 141 17.10 4.43 9.54
CA THR A 141 17.37 3.71 10.80
C THR A 141 17.57 2.24 10.45
N PHE A 142 18.81 1.79 10.37
CA PHE A 142 19.17 0.42 9.96
C PHE A 142 18.44 -0.65 10.79
N ALA A 143 18.37 -0.49 12.12
CA ALA A 143 17.68 -1.43 13.00
C ALA A 143 16.22 -1.68 12.64
N LYS A 144 15.52 -0.68 12.03
CA LYS A 144 14.16 -0.87 11.52
C LYS A 144 14.13 -1.71 10.24
N ALA A 145 15.10 -1.54 9.36
CA ALA A 145 15.24 -2.38 8.16
C ALA A 145 15.57 -3.83 8.55
N GLU A 146 16.51 -4.00 9.48
CA GLU A 146 16.91 -5.31 10.00
C GLU A 146 15.74 -6.06 10.66
N ALA A 147 14.98 -5.39 11.52
CA ALA A 147 13.80 -5.97 12.16
C ALA A 147 12.73 -6.39 11.14
N LEU A 148 12.48 -5.55 10.12
CA LEU A 148 11.54 -5.87 9.05
C LEU A 148 12.04 -7.02 8.18
N ALA A 149 13.31 -7.02 7.80
CA ALA A 149 13.93 -8.06 6.98
C ALA A 149 13.92 -9.41 7.70
N SER A 150 14.28 -9.43 8.99
CA SER A 150 14.23 -10.65 9.82
C SER A 150 12.81 -11.21 9.90
N ALA A 151 11.80 -10.36 10.08
CA ALA A 151 10.41 -10.79 10.18
C ALA A 151 9.86 -11.39 8.87
N LEU A 152 10.41 -11.01 7.72
CA LEU A 152 9.94 -11.42 6.39
C LEU A 152 10.90 -12.38 5.65
N GLY A 153 12.03 -12.76 6.27
CA GLY A 153 13.04 -13.60 5.62
C GLY A 153 13.77 -12.90 4.47
N CYS A 154 13.95 -11.57 4.57
CA CYS A 154 14.62 -10.73 3.58
C CYS A 154 16.02 -10.32 4.03
N THR A 155 16.74 -9.57 3.20
CA THR A 155 18.06 -8.99 3.52
C THR A 155 17.89 -7.52 3.92
N ALA A 156 18.62 -7.06 4.93
CA ALA A 156 18.73 -5.63 5.27
C ALA A 156 20.11 -5.10 4.89
N VAL A 157 20.15 -3.85 4.40
CA VAL A 157 21.39 -3.13 4.11
C VAL A 157 21.36 -1.72 4.68
N SER A 158 22.53 -1.16 4.96
CA SER A 158 22.64 0.25 5.30
C SER A 158 22.42 1.13 4.05
N LEU A 159 22.09 2.42 4.25
CA LEU A 159 22.00 3.34 3.12
C LEU A 159 23.34 3.53 2.39
N ALA A 160 24.46 3.34 3.10
CA ALA A 160 25.80 3.44 2.50
C ALA A 160 26.11 2.30 1.52
N ASP A 161 25.44 1.15 1.69
CA ASP A 161 25.66 -0.04 0.85
C ASP A 161 24.73 -0.06 -0.38
N VAL A 162 23.71 0.78 -0.42
CA VAL A 162 22.75 0.86 -1.54
C VAL A 162 23.45 1.06 -2.90
N PRO A 163 24.50 1.90 -3.05
CA PRO A 163 25.18 2.09 -4.33
C PRO A 163 25.81 0.84 -4.92
N ALA A 164 26.10 -0.17 -4.11
CA ALA A 164 26.69 -1.44 -4.56
C ALA A 164 25.63 -2.44 -5.07
N LEU A 165 24.34 -2.14 -4.91
CA LEU A 165 23.24 -3.00 -5.35
C LEU A 165 22.93 -2.79 -6.84
N THR A 166 22.33 -3.81 -7.44
CA THR A 166 21.86 -3.78 -8.84
C THR A 166 20.40 -4.23 -8.93
N PRO A 167 19.46 -3.56 -8.26
CA PRO A 167 18.05 -3.94 -8.30
C PRO A 167 17.45 -3.66 -9.68
N ASP A 168 16.54 -4.53 -10.11
CA ASP A 168 15.68 -4.31 -11.28
C ASP A 168 14.27 -3.84 -10.91
N LEU A 169 13.96 -3.84 -9.61
CA LEU A 169 12.77 -3.22 -9.01
C LEU A 169 13.17 -2.38 -7.80
N VAL A 170 12.77 -1.11 -7.78
CA VAL A 170 12.91 -0.24 -6.61
C VAL A 170 11.53 0.20 -6.16
N ILE A 171 11.17 -0.07 -4.91
CA ILE A 171 9.92 0.40 -4.32
C ILE A 171 10.25 1.43 -3.24
N TYR A 172 9.92 2.68 -3.51
CA TYR A 172 10.22 3.82 -2.65
C TYR A 172 9.01 4.19 -1.81
N THR A 173 9.12 4.03 -0.49
CA THR A 173 8.00 4.23 0.45
C THR A 173 8.21 5.36 1.44
N ILE A 174 9.19 6.23 1.20
CA ILE A 174 9.44 7.41 2.04
C ILE A 174 8.41 8.49 1.68
N PRO A 175 7.64 9.02 2.63
CA PRO A 175 6.66 10.06 2.35
C PRO A 175 7.31 11.43 2.13
N GLY A 176 6.61 12.27 1.37
CA GLY A 176 6.95 13.67 1.14
C GLY A 176 8.04 13.90 0.11
N SER A 177 8.31 15.18 -0.17
CA SER A 177 9.38 15.65 -1.06
C SER A 177 10.77 15.61 -0.39
N SER A 178 10.98 14.67 0.52
CA SER A 178 12.29 14.49 1.15
C SER A 178 13.33 14.22 0.07
N PRO A 179 14.56 14.75 0.20
CA PRO A 179 15.60 14.45 -0.76
C PRO A 179 15.76 12.94 -0.86
N VAL A 180 15.89 12.48 -2.09
CA VAL A 180 16.18 11.08 -2.40
C VAL A 180 17.33 10.62 -1.51
N ILE A 181 17.20 9.44 -0.91
CA ILE A 181 18.26 8.94 -0.02
C ILE A 181 19.61 8.92 -0.74
N PRO A 182 20.71 9.28 -0.04
CA PRO A 182 22.04 9.14 -0.59
C PRO A 182 22.24 7.71 -1.10
N GLY A 183 22.69 7.54 -2.34
CA GLY A 183 22.91 6.23 -2.94
C GLY A 183 21.85 5.75 -3.92
N LEU A 184 20.67 6.31 -3.96
CA LEU A 184 19.73 6.16 -5.08
C LEU A 184 20.22 7.04 -6.25
N SER A 185 21.31 6.63 -6.89
CA SER A 185 21.84 7.35 -8.04
C SER A 185 20.98 7.15 -9.28
N GLY A 186 21.00 8.13 -10.19
CA GLY A 186 20.34 7.99 -11.48
C GLY A 186 20.86 6.79 -12.29
N GLU A 187 22.08 6.31 -12.06
CA GLU A 187 22.62 5.13 -12.71
C GLU A 187 21.95 3.84 -12.20
N LEU A 188 21.76 3.70 -10.88
CA LEU A 188 21.03 2.58 -10.29
C LEU A 188 19.60 2.53 -10.80
N LEU A 189 18.90 3.66 -10.80
CA LEU A 189 17.49 3.73 -11.18
C LEU A 189 17.25 3.50 -12.67
N ARG A 190 18.18 3.85 -13.56
CA ARG A 190 18.03 3.67 -15.02
C ARG A 190 17.73 2.25 -15.44
N ARG A 191 18.16 1.25 -14.66
CA ARG A 191 17.95 -0.18 -14.94
C ARG A 191 16.71 -0.74 -14.27
N ALA A 192 16.15 -0.02 -13.32
CA ALA A 192 15.08 -0.49 -12.47
C ALA A 192 13.69 -0.01 -12.94
N VAL A 193 12.70 -0.86 -12.72
CA VAL A 193 11.31 -0.43 -12.56
C VAL A 193 11.21 0.27 -11.21
N VAL A 194 10.71 1.49 -11.18
CA VAL A 194 10.58 2.31 -9.95
C VAL A 194 9.12 2.47 -9.62
N LEU A 195 8.69 1.96 -8.47
CA LEU A 195 7.38 2.22 -7.88
C LEU A 195 7.55 3.16 -6.68
N GLU A 196 6.92 4.32 -6.74
CA GLU A 196 6.92 5.29 -5.65
C GLU A 196 5.55 5.38 -4.98
N ALA A 197 5.49 5.15 -3.65
CA ALA A 197 4.24 5.16 -2.91
C ALA A 197 3.62 6.56 -2.78
N GLU A 198 4.46 7.61 -2.71
CA GLU A 198 4.00 8.99 -2.66
C GLU A 198 3.42 9.43 -4.02
N TYR A 199 2.20 9.98 -4.01
CA TYR A 199 1.53 10.41 -5.24
C TYR A 199 1.17 11.90 -5.28
N LYS A 200 1.25 12.61 -4.15
CA LYS A 200 0.97 14.06 -4.10
C LYS A 200 2.21 14.88 -4.46
N HIS A 201 3.35 14.45 -3.93
CA HIS A 201 4.64 15.15 -4.09
C HIS A 201 5.74 14.10 -4.34
N PRO A 202 5.72 13.42 -5.51
CA PRO A 202 6.68 12.38 -5.80
C PRO A 202 8.11 12.93 -5.91
N ALA A 203 9.07 12.20 -5.35
CA ALA A 203 10.49 12.58 -5.34
C ALA A 203 11.27 11.99 -6.52
N LEU A 204 10.75 10.91 -7.16
CA LEU A 204 11.46 10.16 -8.18
C LEU A 204 10.88 10.29 -9.59
N ALA A 205 9.78 11.03 -9.76
CA ALA A 205 9.04 11.09 -11.03
C ALA A 205 9.89 11.56 -12.23
N ASP A 206 10.82 12.50 -11.98
CA ASP A 206 11.68 13.08 -13.03
C ASP A 206 13.03 12.40 -13.17
N ILE A 207 13.30 11.34 -12.38
CA ILE A 207 14.58 10.63 -12.43
C ILE A 207 14.53 9.55 -13.52
N PRO A 208 15.47 9.51 -14.46
CA PRO A 208 15.49 8.49 -15.52
C PRO A 208 15.55 7.07 -14.94
N CYS A 209 14.56 6.25 -15.33
CA CYS A 209 14.46 4.84 -14.92
C CYS A 209 13.95 3.98 -16.09
N ARG A 210 13.96 2.66 -15.94
CA ARG A 210 13.44 1.73 -16.95
C ARG A 210 11.92 1.88 -17.15
N ALA A 211 11.18 2.03 -16.06
CA ALA A 211 9.76 2.39 -16.05
C ALA A 211 9.44 3.03 -14.70
N TYR A 212 8.67 4.12 -14.71
CA TYR A 212 8.18 4.77 -13.50
C TYR A 212 6.71 4.45 -13.26
N ILE A 213 6.40 4.03 -12.03
CA ILE A 213 5.06 3.74 -11.56
C ILE A 213 4.76 4.68 -10.39
N GLY A 214 3.89 5.65 -10.60
CA GLY A 214 3.45 6.55 -9.54
C GLY A 214 2.51 5.89 -8.55
N GLY A 215 2.46 6.39 -7.33
CA GLY A 215 1.66 5.85 -6.22
C GLY A 215 0.15 5.80 -6.50
N ARG A 216 -0.36 6.54 -7.50
CA ARG A 216 -1.76 6.42 -7.95
C ARG A 216 -2.06 5.02 -8.54
N ARG A 217 -1.08 4.35 -9.15
CA ARG A 217 -1.27 2.96 -9.64
C ARG A 217 -1.35 1.98 -8.48
N TRP A 218 -0.54 2.17 -7.45
CA TRP A 218 -0.68 1.40 -6.19
C TRP A 218 -2.05 1.63 -5.57
N LEU A 219 -2.47 2.90 -5.43
CA LEU A 219 -3.79 3.25 -4.91
C LEU A 219 -4.92 2.60 -5.72
N LEU A 220 -4.83 2.58 -7.05
CA LEU A 220 -5.82 1.93 -7.91
C LEU A 220 -5.93 0.44 -7.61
N TRP A 221 -4.82 -0.29 -7.69
CA TRP A 221 -4.86 -1.74 -7.59
C TRP A 221 -5.22 -2.25 -6.18
N GLN A 222 -4.80 -1.53 -5.12
CA GLN A 222 -5.27 -1.86 -3.78
C GLN A 222 -6.78 -1.62 -3.62
N ALA A 223 -7.31 -0.58 -4.29
CA ALA A 223 -8.74 -0.28 -4.26
C ALA A 223 -9.53 -1.31 -5.09
N VAL A 224 -9.04 -1.72 -6.26
CA VAL A 224 -9.66 -2.79 -7.07
C VAL A 224 -9.81 -4.07 -6.24
N ALA A 225 -8.73 -4.51 -5.62
CA ALA A 225 -8.76 -5.71 -4.77
C ALA A 225 -9.70 -5.54 -3.56
N GLY A 226 -9.60 -4.40 -2.87
CA GLY A 226 -10.38 -4.14 -1.66
C GLY A 226 -11.87 -3.96 -1.93
N TYR A 227 -12.23 -3.28 -3.00
CA TYR A 227 -13.64 -3.04 -3.32
C TYR A 227 -14.36 -4.32 -3.77
N ALA A 228 -13.64 -5.24 -4.43
CA ALA A 228 -14.16 -6.57 -4.71
C ALA A 228 -14.48 -7.37 -3.41
N LEU A 229 -13.64 -7.22 -2.37
CA LEU A 229 -13.91 -7.83 -1.06
C LEU A 229 -15.14 -7.23 -0.37
N PHE A 230 -15.40 -5.93 -0.56
CA PHE A 230 -16.56 -5.26 0.02
C PHE A 230 -17.90 -5.75 -0.55
N THR A 231 -17.96 -5.88 -1.87
CA THR A 231 -19.22 -6.06 -2.57
C THR A 231 -19.43 -7.47 -3.11
N GLY A 232 -18.35 -8.25 -3.23
CA GLY A 232 -18.35 -9.53 -3.97
C GLY A 232 -18.38 -9.36 -5.50
N GLU A 233 -18.40 -8.10 -6.00
CA GLU A 233 -18.45 -7.79 -7.43
C GLU A 233 -17.13 -7.19 -7.90
N GLN A 234 -16.75 -7.48 -9.15
CA GLN A 234 -15.55 -6.86 -9.74
C GLN A 234 -15.79 -5.38 -10.01
N PRO A 235 -14.94 -4.48 -9.49
CA PRO A 235 -15.04 -3.06 -9.77
C PRO A 235 -14.58 -2.74 -11.20
N ASP A 236 -15.11 -1.65 -11.76
CA ASP A 236 -14.71 -1.15 -13.07
C ASP A 236 -13.36 -0.41 -12.99
N ALA A 237 -12.27 -1.17 -13.14
CA ALA A 237 -10.91 -0.65 -13.02
C ALA A 237 -10.58 0.44 -14.06
N GLU A 238 -11.19 0.41 -15.26
CA GLU A 238 -10.98 1.42 -16.28
C GLU A 238 -11.58 2.76 -15.85
N LYS A 239 -12.83 2.76 -15.37
CA LYS A 239 -13.46 3.97 -14.83
C LYS A 239 -12.74 4.49 -13.58
N MET A 240 -12.27 3.59 -12.70
CA MET A 240 -11.47 3.98 -11.55
C MET A 240 -10.16 4.66 -11.99
N SER A 241 -9.47 4.10 -12.98
CA SER A 241 -8.24 4.69 -13.52
C SER A 241 -8.46 6.08 -14.13
N ALA A 242 -9.60 6.30 -14.77
CA ALA A 242 -9.92 7.58 -15.43
C ALA A 242 -10.16 8.74 -14.44
N VAL A 243 -10.37 8.45 -13.15
CA VAL A 243 -10.59 9.49 -12.11
C VAL A 243 -9.34 9.75 -11.24
N LEU A 244 -8.21 9.10 -11.53
CA LEU A 244 -6.91 9.29 -10.89
C LEU A 244 -6.02 10.23 -11.69
#